data_9eb734173f15b04b634b868ebd4715f6
#
_entry.id   9eb734173f15b04b634b868ebd4715f6
#
_cell.length_a   1.000
_cell.length_b   1.000
_cell.length_c   1.000
_cell.angle_alpha   90.00
_cell.angle_beta   90.00
_cell.angle_gamma   90.00
#
_symmetry.space_group_name_H-M   'P 1'
#
loop_
_entity.id
_entity.type
_entity.pdbx_description
1 polymer ?
#
loop_
_entity_poly.entity_id
_entity_poly.type
_entity_poly.pdbx_seq_one_letter_code
_entity_poly.pdbx_strand_id
1 'polypeptide(L)'
;LILQEDIFNFDGLPLLWRFCRASIQPDLSPQFLHLVLDSSITTLAYAVCGTFLSIVLGIILGVFSSQVWWLIVLPQARISQSSVWLGMRGLLAFPRAIHEAIWGLFFVNIWGLDPLSAIFAIAIPYGAIVAKVFSEILDETPRKPLFALIGSGVAPWTAFIYSLVPQAFFNLLSYSFYRFECSIRSAAVLGIIGAGGLGYQLSLSLQSLRYEQLWTFFYALVLLNGLVDTGSAWLRRRLGCPSRLDLNSGKLSRGGKGGFWLIGVLLIAVVLVSFCFWYVSADFSKLWSERTGESLADMGKELFPLEINKEILTQLWQLSGETLAMSLLAIALAGVGGILLSFPAARNFFLPGGLFASRTGKGLGAWLLFLGTRILLLFCRAIPAPIWALVALFVMFPGILPGAIALAMHNLGILGRLMAEVTENLPREPLRALKGQGTPAELVFLYGVLPATISPYVAYILYRWEVCLRETVIVGIVGAGGLGRLLEEQRSSFDYSGVLVTLGCFIVLTFGVDLISGLGRRKGKNRPLK
;
A
#
# COMPACT_ATOMS: atom_id res chain seq x y z
N LEU A 1 -9.24 28.72 4.67
CA LEU A 1 -9.75 27.56 5.43
C LEU A 1 -8.81 27.10 6.57
N ILE A 2 -7.49 27.24 6.45
CA ILE A 2 -6.51 26.79 7.48
C ILE A 2 -6.26 27.87 8.56
N LEU A 3 -6.66 29.11 8.35
CA LEU A 3 -6.26 30.26 9.16
C LEU A 3 -7.36 30.85 10.05
N GLN A 4 -8.53 30.22 10.17
CA GLN A 4 -9.70 30.81 10.87
C GLN A 4 -10.16 30.10 12.14
N GLU A 5 -9.55 28.98 12.56
CA GLU A 5 -9.93 28.27 13.79
C GLU A 5 -8.71 28.07 14.69
N ASP A 6 -8.93 28.00 16.00
CA ASP A 6 -7.91 27.55 16.95
C ASP A 6 -7.45 26.14 16.55
N ILE A 7 -6.25 26.02 16.00
CA ILE A 7 -5.71 24.78 15.43
C ILE A 7 -5.25 23.81 16.53
N PHE A 8 -4.77 24.37 17.64
CA PHE A 8 -4.17 23.61 18.73
C PHE A 8 -5.04 23.62 19.99
N ASN A 9 -5.27 22.44 20.51
CA ASN A 9 -5.83 22.22 21.84
C ASN A 9 -4.68 22.06 22.84
N PHE A 10 -4.29 23.14 23.50
CA PHE A 10 -3.20 23.13 24.50
C PHE A 10 -3.55 22.28 25.72
N ASP A 11 -4.83 22.10 26.04
CA ASP A 11 -5.30 21.24 27.13
C ASP A 11 -5.02 19.74 26.86
N GLY A 12 -4.76 19.38 25.61
CA GLY A 12 -4.34 18.03 25.20
C GLY A 12 -2.86 17.72 25.40
N LEU A 13 -2.00 18.72 25.65
CA LEU A 13 -0.56 18.52 25.85
C LEU A 13 -0.21 17.52 26.98
N PRO A 14 -0.89 17.53 28.14
CA PRO A 14 -0.67 16.54 29.19
C PRO A 14 -0.97 15.11 28.74
N LEU A 15 -1.99 14.91 27.87
CA LEU A 15 -2.33 13.59 27.30
C LEU A 15 -1.23 13.13 26.35
N LEU A 16 -0.74 14.00 25.48
CA LEU A 16 0.38 13.71 24.59
C LEU A 16 1.65 13.38 25.39
N TRP A 17 1.92 14.12 26.45
CA TRP A 17 3.06 13.84 27.31
C TRP A 17 2.97 12.47 27.99
N ARG A 18 1.79 12.13 28.53
CA ARG A 18 1.51 10.80 29.09
C ARG A 18 1.68 9.71 28.05
N PHE A 19 1.15 9.93 26.84
CA PHE A 19 1.34 9.03 25.70
C PHE A 19 2.83 8.84 25.38
N CYS A 20 3.62 9.92 25.23
CA CYS A 20 5.04 9.84 24.96
C CYS A 20 5.82 9.12 26.10
N ARG A 21 5.50 9.42 27.35
CA ARG A 21 6.15 8.78 28.51
C ARG A 21 5.88 7.26 28.56
N ALA A 22 4.69 6.82 28.23
CA ALA A 22 4.31 5.43 28.19
C ALA A 22 5.14 4.60 27.18
N SER A 23 5.78 5.25 26.20
CA SER A 23 6.69 4.55 25.27
C SER A 23 7.88 3.89 25.95
N ILE A 24 8.33 4.43 27.10
CA ILE A 24 9.47 3.92 27.85
C ILE A 24 9.03 2.81 28.82
N GLN A 25 7.75 2.73 29.13
CA GLN A 25 7.18 1.79 30.09
C GLN A 25 6.01 0.99 29.47
N PRO A 26 6.25 0.20 28.40
CA PRO A 26 5.21 -0.63 27.81
C PRO A 26 4.76 -1.72 28.79
N ASP A 27 3.51 -2.16 28.68
CA ASP A 27 3.00 -3.30 29.44
C ASP A 27 3.58 -4.60 28.89
N LEU A 28 4.48 -5.22 29.65
CA LEU A 28 5.13 -6.49 29.31
C LEU A 28 4.67 -7.64 30.20
N SER A 29 3.52 -7.52 30.87
CA SER A 29 2.98 -8.59 31.70
C SER A 29 2.74 -9.87 30.86
N PRO A 30 3.02 -11.08 31.39
CA PRO A 30 2.89 -12.32 30.62
C PRO A 30 1.49 -12.53 30.04
N GLN A 31 0.46 -12.19 30.79
CA GLN A 31 -0.93 -12.30 30.34
C GLN A 31 -1.22 -11.36 29.15
N PHE A 32 -0.70 -10.13 29.21
CA PHE A 32 -0.86 -9.17 28.14
C PHE A 32 -0.05 -9.55 26.89
N LEU A 33 1.17 -10.07 27.07
CA LEU A 33 1.98 -10.56 25.95
C LEU A 33 1.32 -11.72 25.19
N HIS A 34 0.57 -12.61 25.89
CA HIS A 34 -0.26 -13.62 25.24
C HIS A 34 -1.30 -12.99 24.32
N LEU A 35 -2.03 -11.98 24.80
CA LEU A 35 -3.00 -11.25 23.99
C LEU A 35 -2.36 -10.59 22.76
N VAL A 36 -1.16 -10.00 22.93
CA VAL A 36 -0.38 -9.38 21.84
C VAL A 36 0.01 -10.43 20.81
N LEU A 37 0.44 -11.62 21.24
CA LEU A 37 0.84 -12.71 20.35
C LEU A 37 -0.37 -13.22 19.56
N ASP A 38 -1.49 -13.53 20.22
CA ASP A 38 -2.72 -14.00 19.57
C ASP A 38 -3.24 -12.98 18.56
N SER A 39 -3.24 -11.69 18.92
CA SER A 39 -3.64 -10.60 18.03
C SER A 39 -2.69 -10.44 16.84
N SER A 40 -1.38 -10.70 17.04
CA SER A 40 -0.38 -10.67 15.96
C SER A 40 -0.58 -11.82 14.99
N ILE A 41 -0.85 -13.03 15.48
CA ILE A 41 -1.13 -14.21 14.65
C ILE A 41 -2.43 -14.00 13.88
N THR A 42 -3.48 -13.46 14.50
CA THR A 42 -4.75 -13.15 13.83
C THR A 42 -4.56 -12.14 12.70
N THR A 43 -3.81 -11.05 12.94
CA THR A 43 -3.49 -10.05 11.90
C THR A 43 -2.70 -10.67 10.75
N LEU A 44 -1.71 -11.51 11.06
CA LEU A 44 -0.92 -12.22 10.06
C LEU A 44 -1.79 -13.19 9.25
N ALA A 45 -2.69 -13.92 9.91
CA ALA A 45 -3.59 -14.86 9.24
C ALA A 45 -4.54 -14.15 8.26
N TYR A 46 -5.15 -13.02 8.65
CA TYR A 46 -5.95 -12.22 7.72
C TYR A 46 -5.14 -11.71 6.53
N ALA A 47 -3.92 -11.25 6.79
CA ALA A 47 -3.02 -10.79 5.72
C ALA A 47 -2.66 -11.92 4.75
N VAL A 48 -2.38 -13.13 5.24
CA VAL A 48 -2.08 -14.33 4.41
C VAL A 48 -3.29 -14.73 3.60
N CYS A 49 -4.45 -14.91 4.22
CA CYS A 49 -5.69 -15.33 3.54
C CYS A 49 -6.13 -14.31 2.49
N GLY A 50 -6.18 -13.03 2.86
CA GLY A 50 -6.55 -11.94 1.95
C GLY A 50 -5.58 -11.78 0.78
N THR A 51 -4.26 -11.90 1.03
CA THR A 51 -3.24 -11.87 -0.03
C THR A 51 -3.36 -13.06 -0.96
N PHE A 52 -3.56 -14.26 -0.43
CA PHE A 52 -3.74 -15.47 -1.24
C PHE A 52 -4.92 -15.31 -2.21
N LEU A 53 -6.10 -14.92 -1.71
CA LEU A 53 -7.27 -14.69 -2.55
C LEU A 53 -7.02 -13.54 -3.55
N SER A 54 -6.34 -12.47 -3.15
CA SER A 54 -6.01 -11.37 -4.05
C SER A 54 -5.07 -11.79 -5.18
N ILE A 55 -4.11 -12.70 -4.93
CA ILE A 55 -3.21 -13.24 -5.95
C ILE A 55 -3.98 -14.16 -6.89
N VAL A 56 -4.85 -15.03 -6.38
CA VAL A 56 -5.70 -15.90 -7.22
C VAL A 56 -6.59 -15.07 -8.15
N LEU A 57 -7.30 -14.08 -7.62
CA LEU A 57 -8.08 -13.13 -8.42
C LEU A 57 -7.19 -12.36 -9.39
N GLY A 58 -6.04 -11.92 -8.93
CA GLY A 58 -5.07 -11.16 -9.72
C GLY A 58 -4.47 -11.93 -10.88
N ILE A 59 -4.22 -13.23 -10.75
CA ILE A 59 -3.76 -14.10 -11.83
C ILE A 59 -4.84 -14.21 -12.90
N ILE A 60 -6.07 -14.55 -12.51
CA ILE A 60 -7.19 -14.73 -13.44
C ILE A 60 -7.50 -13.42 -14.16
N LEU A 61 -7.79 -12.38 -13.41
CA LEU A 61 -8.19 -11.09 -13.97
C LEU A 61 -7.03 -10.35 -14.67
N GLY A 62 -5.79 -10.61 -14.25
CA GLY A 62 -4.58 -10.03 -14.86
C GLY A 62 -4.34 -10.52 -16.28
N VAL A 63 -4.59 -11.80 -16.57
CA VAL A 63 -4.54 -12.33 -17.94
C VAL A 63 -5.55 -11.61 -18.82
N PHE A 64 -6.82 -11.51 -18.38
CA PHE A 64 -7.87 -10.84 -19.14
C PHE A 64 -7.68 -9.32 -19.25
N SER A 65 -6.90 -8.70 -18.37
CA SER A 65 -6.54 -7.27 -18.42
C SER A 65 -5.29 -6.99 -19.24
N SER A 66 -4.55 -8.03 -19.68
CA SER A 66 -3.36 -7.91 -20.51
C SER A 66 -3.72 -7.64 -21.97
N GLN A 67 -3.06 -6.65 -22.58
CA GLN A 67 -3.21 -6.36 -24.00
C GLN A 67 -2.71 -7.51 -24.86
N VAL A 68 -1.61 -8.15 -24.44
CA VAL A 68 -1.00 -9.29 -25.17
C VAL A 68 -1.98 -10.45 -25.31
N TRP A 69 -2.78 -10.75 -24.29
CA TRP A 69 -3.79 -11.79 -24.34
C TRP A 69 -4.78 -11.59 -25.50
N TRP A 70 -5.36 -10.38 -25.59
CA TRP A 70 -6.34 -10.07 -26.64
C TRP A 70 -5.73 -10.00 -28.03
N LEU A 71 -4.45 -9.60 -28.14
CA LEU A 71 -3.72 -9.61 -29.42
C LEU A 71 -3.57 -11.04 -30.00
N ILE A 72 -3.44 -12.07 -29.16
CA ILE A 72 -3.26 -13.46 -29.62
C ILE A 72 -4.58 -14.21 -29.78
N VAL A 73 -5.61 -13.85 -29.02
CA VAL A 73 -6.92 -14.53 -29.05
C VAL A 73 -7.83 -13.94 -30.14
N LEU A 74 -7.74 -12.63 -30.40
CA LEU A 74 -8.57 -11.92 -31.39
C LEU A 74 -7.72 -11.19 -32.45
N PRO A 75 -6.87 -11.88 -33.24
CA PRO A 75 -5.88 -11.23 -34.10
C PRO A 75 -6.48 -10.38 -35.25
N GLN A 76 -7.71 -10.66 -35.68
CA GLN A 76 -8.34 -10.00 -36.82
C GLN A 76 -9.26 -8.80 -36.49
N ALA A 77 -9.56 -8.56 -35.21
CA ALA A 77 -10.57 -7.57 -34.80
C ALA A 77 -9.96 -6.44 -33.95
N ARG A 78 -9.13 -5.58 -34.55
CA ARG A 78 -8.42 -4.49 -33.83
C ARG A 78 -9.34 -3.60 -32.96
N ILE A 79 -10.52 -3.21 -33.45
CA ILE A 79 -11.46 -2.35 -32.71
C ILE A 79 -12.07 -3.13 -31.52
N SER A 80 -12.45 -4.38 -31.73
CA SER A 80 -13.01 -5.26 -30.69
C SER A 80 -11.96 -5.58 -29.58
N GLN A 81 -10.69 -5.77 -29.95
CA GLN A 81 -9.60 -6.01 -28.99
C GLN A 81 -9.43 -4.85 -28.00
N SER A 82 -9.35 -3.63 -28.52
CA SER A 82 -9.17 -2.43 -27.68
C SER A 82 -10.38 -2.17 -26.78
N SER A 83 -11.60 -2.45 -27.27
CA SER A 83 -12.83 -2.24 -26.50
C SER A 83 -12.97 -3.23 -25.35
N VAL A 84 -12.70 -4.52 -25.61
CA VAL A 84 -12.76 -5.55 -24.56
C VAL A 84 -11.68 -5.32 -23.50
N TRP A 85 -10.46 -5.05 -23.93
CA TRP A 85 -9.35 -4.71 -23.03
C TRP A 85 -9.66 -3.47 -22.17
N LEU A 86 -10.20 -2.41 -22.77
CA LEU A 86 -10.58 -1.19 -22.06
C LEU A 86 -11.74 -1.45 -21.08
N GLY A 87 -12.73 -2.24 -21.50
CA GLY A 87 -13.83 -2.66 -20.64
C GLY A 87 -13.36 -3.43 -19.41
N MET A 88 -12.44 -4.40 -19.58
CA MET A 88 -11.85 -5.14 -18.45
C MET A 88 -11.06 -4.24 -17.51
N ARG A 89 -10.28 -3.31 -18.03
CA ARG A 89 -9.55 -2.34 -17.21
C ARG A 89 -10.49 -1.35 -16.49
N GLY A 90 -11.57 -0.95 -17.15
CA GLY A 90 -12.63 -0.14 -16.54
C GLY A 90 -13.34 -0.85 -15.40
N LEU A 91 -13.71 -2.12 -15.59
CA LEU A 91 -14.31 -2.95 -14.55
C LEU A 91 -13.41 -3.08 -13.32
N LEU A 92 -12.12 -3.32 -13.52
CA LEU A 92 -11.15 -3.43 -12.43
C LEU A 92 -10.79 -2.08 -11.78
N ALA A 93 -11.09 -0.99 -12.45
CA ALA A 93 -10.84 0.34 -11.88
C ALA A 93 -11.78 0.64 -10.70
N PHE A 94 -13.01 0.13 -10.73
CA PHE A 94 -14.00 0.33 -9.68
C PHE A 94 -13.55 -0.24 -8.32
N PRO A 95 -13.30 -1.57 -8.15
CA PRO A 95 -12.90 -2.11 -6.85
C PRO A 95 -11.55 -1.57 -6.37
N ARG A 96 -10.68 -1.14 -7.28
CA ARG A 96 -9.39 -0.52 -6.96
C ARG A 96 -9.52 0.92 -6.47
N ALA A 97 -10.52 1.67 -6.92
CA ALA A 97 -10.74 3.05 -6.51
C ALA A 97 -11.19 3.15 -5.04
N ILE A 98 -11.86 2.11 -4.55
CA ILE A 98 -12.42 2.05 -3.20
C ILE A 98 -11.36 1.47 -2.24
N HIS A 99 -11.14 2.18 -1.11
CA HIS A 99 -10.21 1.73 -0.08
C HIS A 99 -10.71 0.46 0.62
N GLU A 100 -9.79 -0.43 1.04
CA GLU A 100 -10.12 -1.70 1.70
C GLU A 100 -10.98 -1.54 2.97
N ALA A 101 -10.86 -0.42 3.66
CA ALA A 101 -11.69 -0.13 4.83
C ALA A 101 -13.17 0.02 4.48
N ILE A 102 -13.51 0.65 3.35
CA ILE A 102 -14.89 0.78 2.90
C ILE A 102 -15.45 -0.61 2.53
N TRP A 103 -14.65 -1.44 1.86
CA TRP A 103 -14.99 -2.84 1.63
C TRP A 103 -15.20 -3.59 2.94
N GLY A 104 -14.35 -3.32 3.95
CA GLY A 104 -14.52 -3.88 5.31
C GLY A 104 -15.85 -3.50 5.93
N LEU A 105 -16.21 -2.22 5.92
CA LEU A 105 -17.50 -1.74 6.42
C LEU A 105 -18.68 -2.34 5.66
N PHE A 106 -18.57 -2.47 4.34
CA PHE A 106 -19.60 -3.11 3.51
C PHE A 106 -19.80 -4.58 3.92
N PHE A 107 -18.72 -5.36 4.05
CA PHE A 107 -18.84 -6.76 4.43
C PHE A 107 -19.24 -6.97 5.90
N VAL A 108 -18.86 -6.07 6.80
CA VAL A 108 -19.33 -6.09 8.18
C VAL A 108 -20.84 -5.88 8.26
N ASN A 109 -21.43 -5.09 7.38
CA ASN A 109 -22.90 -4.96 7.31
C ASN A 109 -23.59 -6.24 6.84
N ILE A 110 -22.93 -7.07 6.02
CA ILE A 110 -23.50 -8.33 5.51
C ILE A 110 -23.28 -9.49 6.48
N TRP A 111 -22.03 -9.69 6.93
CA TRP A 111 -21.61 -10.86 7.73
C TRP A 111 -21.32 -10.54 9.19
N GLY A 112 -21.42 -9.26 9.59
CA GLY A 112 -20.98 -8.83 10.92
C GLY A 112 -19.46 -8.86 11.09
N LEU A 113 -19.03 -8.98 12.35
CA LEU A 113 -17.60 -9.08 12.71
C LEU A 113 -17.06 -10.49 12.45
N ASP A 114 -17.20 -10.97 11.23
CA ASP A 114 -16.75 -12.29 10.79
C ASP A 114 -15.36 -12.21 10.12
N PRO A 115 -14.50 -13.22 10.26
CA PRO A 115 -13.21 -13.30 9.57
C PRO A 115 -13.31 -13.11 8.06
N LEU A 116 -14.39 -13.58 7.42
CA LEU A 116 -14.62 -13.39 5.99
C LEU A 116 -14.70 -11.92 5.60
N SER A 117 -15.28 -11.06 6.45
CA SER A 117 -15.37 -9.62 6.20
C SER A 117 -13.98 -9.00 6.02
N ALA A 118 -13.02 -9.34 6.89
CA ALA A 118 -11.64 -8.88 6.76
C ALA A 118 -10.93 -9.46 5.53
N ILE A 119 -11.10 -10.75 5.28
CA ILE A 119 -10.44 -11.46 4.18
C ILE A 119 -10.89 -10.89 2.83
N PHE A 120 -12.20 -10.75 2.60
CA PHE A 120 -12.73 -10.21 1.35
C PHE A 120 -12.48 -8.71 1.19
N ALA A 121 -12.46 -7.94 2.28
CA ALA A 121 -12.09 -6.53 2.26
C ALA A 121 -10.66 -6.29 1.76
N ILE A 122 -9.74 -7.23 2.00
CA ILE A 122 -8.39 -7.22 1.42
C ILE A 122 -8.42 -7.80 0.01
N ALA A 123 -9.06 -8.95 -0.19
CA ALA A 123 -8.97 -9.75 -1.41
C ALA A 123 -9.48 -9.00 -2.65
N ILE A 124 -10.61 -8.31 -2.57
CA ILE A 124 -11.25 -7.67 -3.73
C ILE A 124 -10.46 -6.48 -4.25
N PRO A 125 -10.21 -5.41 -3.47
CA PRO A 125 -9.46 -4.26 -3.98
C PRO A 125 -8.02 -4.63 -4.34
N TYR A 126 -7.38 -5.49 -3.54
CA TYR A 126 -6.02 -5.95 -3.81
C TYR A 126 -5.96 -6.89 -5.02
N GLY A 127 -6.96 -7.74 -5.22
CA GLY A 127 -7.07 -8.57 -6.42
C GLY A 127 -7.13 -7.71 -7.70
N ALA A 128 -7.89 -6.63 -7.68
CA ALA A 128 -7.96 -5.68 -8.80
C ALA A 128 -6.62 -4.92 -9.03
N ILE A 129 -5.92 -4.56 -7.96
CA ILE A 129 -4.59 -3.92 -8.07
C ILE A 129 -3.56 -4.93 -8.59
N VAL A 130 -3.56 -6.17 -8.08
CA VAL A 130 -2.67 -7.25 -8.53
C VAL A 130 -2.93 -7.55 -10.00
N ALA A 131 -4.19 -7.66 -10.42
CA ALA A 131 -4.57 -7.88 -11.81
C ALA A 131 -4.01 -6.81 -12.74
N LYS A 132 -4.12 -5.53 -12.35
CA LYS A 132 -3.54 -4.42 -13.12
C LYS A 132 -2.03 -4.57 -13.27
N VAL A 133 -1.31 -4.78 -12.16
CA VAL A 133 0.16 -4.87 -12.21
C VAL A 133 0.63 -6.14 -12.91
N PHE A 134 -0.06 -7.27 -12.71
CA PHE A 134 0.25 -8.50 -13.43
C PHE A 134 0.05 -8.35 -14.92
N SER A 135 -1.03 -7.67 -15.37
CA SER A 135 -1.23 -7.37 -16.78
C SER A 135 -0.11 -6.50 -17.35
N GLU A 136 0.36 -5.49 -16.61
CA GLU A 136 1.47 -4.62 -17.02
C GLU A 136 2.78 -5.40 -17.12
N ILE A 137 3.09 -6.29 -16.16
CA ILE A 137 4.26 -7.18 -16.23
C ILE A 137 4.19 -8.10 -17.45
N LEU A 138 3.03 -8.69 -17.73
CA LEU A 138 2.83 -9.56 -18.91
C LEU A 138 3.00 -8.75 -20.21
N ASP A 139 2.46 -7.54 -20.27
CA ASP A 139 2.53 -6.67 -21.44
C ASP A 139 3.97 -6.16 -21.72
N GLU A 140 4.79 -5.98 -20.69
CA GLU A 140 6.20 -5.55 -20.78
C GLU A 140 7.15 -6.74 -21.08
N THR A 141 6.70 -7.98 -20.91
CA THR A 141 7.53 -9.16 -21.16
C THR A 141 7.86 -9.33 -22.67
N PRO A 142 9.10 -9.73 -23.04
CA PRO A 142 9.49 -9.89 -24.42
C PRO A 142 8.59 -10.86 -25.19
N ARG A 143 7.97 -10.38 -26.28
CA ARG A 143 6.92 -11.10 -27.04
C ARG A 143 7.46 -11.99 -28.16
N LYS A 144 8.76 -11.87 -28.53
CA LYS A 144 9.35 -12.63 -29.64
C LYS A 144 9.15 -14.15 -29.53
N PRO A 145 9.41 -14.82 -28.38
CA PRO A 145 9.19 -16.26 -28.25
C PRO A 145 7.71 -16.66 -28.38
N LEU A 146 6.79 -15.80 -27.86
CA LEU A 146 5.35 -16.02 -27.96
C LEU A 146 4.88 -16.06 -29.42
N PHE A 147 5.25 -15.04 -30.22
CA PHE A 147 4.86 -14.98 -31.62
C PHE A 147 5.53 -16.05 -32.46
N ALA A 148 6.74 -16.51 -32.11
CA ALA A 148 7.39 -17.65 -32.79
C ALA A 148 6.58 -18.95 -32.62
N LEU A 149 6.08 -19.23 -31.40
CA LEU A 149 5.24 -20.41 -31.13
C LEU A 149 3.89 -20.31 -31.87
N ILE A 150 3.25 -19.14 -31.86
CA ILE A 150 1.98 -18.95 -32.60
C ILE A 150 2.20 -19.10 -34.10
N GLY A 151 3.29 -18.54 -34.65
CA GLY A 151 3.66 -18.70 -36.07
C GLY A 151 3.98 -20.14 -36.48
N SER A 152 4.34 -20.97 -35.49
CA SER A 152 4.53 -22.43 -35.69
C SER A 152 3.23 -23.25 -35.56
N GLY A 153 2.06 -22.59 -35.43
CA GLY A 153 0.75 -23.23 -35.31
C GLY A 153 0.36 -23.69 -33.92
N VAL A 154 1.10 -23.29 -32.86
CA VAL A 154 0.74 -23.59 -31.46
C VAL A 154 -0.47 -22.77 -31.04
N ALA A 155 -1.41 -23.41 -30.34
CA ALA A 155 -2.60 -22.72 -29.83
C ALA A 155 -2.25 -21.54 -28.93
N PRO A 156 -2.99 -20.40 -28.99
CA PRO A 156 -2.66 -19.16 -28.27
C PRO A 156 -2.47 -19.37 -26.77
N TRP A 157 -3.34 -20.16 -26.12
CA TRP A 157 -3.25 -20.47 -24.69
C TRP A 157 -1.97 -21.24 -24.34
N THR A 158 -1.65 -22.26 -25.13
CA THR A 158 -0.43 -23.04 -24.93
C THR A 158 0.82 -22.19 -25.13
N ALA A 159 0.86 -21.38 -26.21
CA ALA A 159 1.96 -20.46 -26.48
C ALA A 159 2.14 -19.44 -25.33
N PHE A 160 1.03 -18.91 -24.78
CA PHE A 160 1.05 -18.00 -23.65
C PHE A 160 1.65 -18.64 -22.38
N ILE A 161 1.18 -19.85 -22.00
CA ILE A 161 1.65 -20.56 -20.80
C ILE A 161 3.12 -20.95 -20.93
N TYR A 162 3.54 -21.50 -22.07
CA TYR A 162 4.90 -22.01 -22.23
C TYR A 162 5.95 -20.93 -22.55
N SER A 163 5.53 -19.76 -23.02
CA SER A 163 6.46 -18.70 -23.41
C SER A 163 6.42 -17.51 -22.44
N LEU A 164 5.26 -16.87 -22.25
CA LEU A 164 5.16 -15.60 -21.54
C LEU A 164 5.18 -15.78 -20.02
N VAL A 165 4.39 -16.73 -19.51
CA VAL A 165 4.28 -16.97 -18.06
C VAL A 165 5.62 -17.31 -17.42
N PRO A 166 6.47 -18.22 -17.95
CA PRO A 166 7.75 -18.52 -17.34
C PRO A 166 8.73 -17.34 -17.34
N GLN A 167 8.67 -16.47 -18.36
CA GLN A 167 9.50 -15.28 -18.43
C GLN A 167 9.06 -14.21 -17.40
N ALA A 168 7.75 -14.06 -17.19
CA ALA A 168 7.17 -13.11 -16.25
C ALA A 168 7.22 -13.59 -14.79
N PHE A 169 7.35 -14.91 -14.55
CA PHE A 169 7.09 -15.58 -13.27
C PHE A 169 7.79 -14.93 -12.08
N PHE A 170 9.10 -14.67 -12.17
CA PHE A 170 9.85 -14.07 -11.05
C PHE A 170 9.46 -12.62 -10.75
N ASN A 171 9.00 -11.87 -11.76
CA ASN A 171 8.46 -10.52 -11.58
C ASN A 171 7.09 -10.57 -10.88
N LEU A 172 6.21 -11.50 -11.32
CA LEU A 172 4.91 -11.74 -10.69
C LEU A 172 5.07 -12.17 -9.23
N LEU A 173 6.00 -13.10 -8.97
CA LEU A 173 6.32 -13.58 -7.62
C LEU A 173 6.89 -12.46 -6.73
N SER A 174 7.81 -11.64 -7.25
CA SER A 174 8.36 -10.50 -6.53
C SER A 174 7.27 -9.50 -6.11
N TYR A 175 6.32 -9.24 -7.02
CA TYR A 175 5.19 -8.37 -6.72
C TYR A 175 4.23 -8.99 -5.69
N SER A 176 4.01 -10.31 -5.74
CA SER A 176 3.19 -11.04 -4.75
C SER A 176 3.76 -10.88 -3.32
N PHE A 177 5.07 -10.99 -3.14
CA PHE A 177 5.71 -10.70 -1.84
C PHE A 177 5.48 -9.26 -1.39
N TYR A 178 5.59 -8.31 -2.30
CA TYR A 178 5.30 -6.91 -1.99
C TYR A 178 3.85 -6.69 -1.54
N ARG A 179 2.90 -7.34 -2.21
CA ARG A 179 1.48 -7.24 -1.81
C ARG A 179 1.24 -7.84 -0.43
N PHE A 180 1.88 -8.95 -0.11
CA PHE A 180 1.81 -9.53 1.22
C PHE A 180 2.32 -8.57 2.31
N GLU A 181 3.47 -7.91 2.10
CA GLU A 181 3.97 -6.87 3.01
C GLU A 181 2.96 -5.73 3.21
N CYS A 182 2.22 -5.35 2.16
CA CYS A 182 1.16 -4.33 2.26
C CYS A 182 -0.07 -4.85 3.02
N SER A 183 -0.47 -6.12 2.82
CA SER A 183 -1.68 -6.69 3.40
C SER A 183 -1.66 -6.75 4.93
N ILE A 184 -0.49 -6.84 5.57
CA ILE A 184 -0.37 -6.80 7.03
C ILE A 184 -0.86 -5.45 7.57
N ARG A 185 -0.51 -4.36 6.89
CA ARG A 185 -0.96 -3.02 7.28
C ARG A 185 -2.47 -2.86 7.06
N SER A 186 -2.98 -3.38 5.95
CA SER A 186 -4.43 -3.38 5.69
C SER A 186 -5.20 -4.24 6.70
N ALA A 187 -4.66 -5.39 7.11
CA ALA A 187 -5.26 -6.21 8.17
C ALA A 187 -5.31 -5.46 9.52
N ALA A 188 -4.26 -4.68 9.85
CA ALA A 188 -4.28 -3.82 11.02
C ALA A 188 -5.30 -2.67 10.90
N VAL A 189 -5.46 -2.06 9.71
CA VAL A 189 -6.50 -1.05 9.45
C VAL A 189 -7.90 -1.63 9.62
N LEU A 190 -8.15 -2.81 9.05
CA LEU A 190 -9.45 -3.50 9.18
C LEU A 190 -9.74 -3.90 10.62
N GLY A 191 -8.72 -4.20 11.40
CA GLY A 191 -8.85 -4.42 12.84
C GLY A 191 -9.47 -3.21 13.57
N ILE A 192 -9.14 -1.97 13.19
CA ILE A 192 -9.72 -0.76 13.78
C ILE A 192 -11.24 -0.71 13.56
N ILE A 193 -11.72 -1.24 12.45
CA ILE A 193 -13.15 -1.29 12.11
C ILE A 193 -13.87 -2.48 12.79
N GLY A 194 -13.14 -3.27 13.57
CA GLY A 194 -13.73 -4.37 14.35
C GLY A 194 -13.43 -5.78 13.83
N ALA A 195 -12.62 -5.93 12.78
CA ALA A 195 -12.27 -7.24 12.23
C ALA A 195 -11.38 -8.09 13.16
N GLY A 196 -10.94 -7.56 14.31
CA GLY A 196 -10.06 -8.25 15.25
C GLY A 196 -8.57 -8.01 15.01
N GLY A 197 -7.71 -8.78 15.67
CA GLY A 197 -6.25 -8.68 15.58
C GLY A 197 -5.66 -7.42 16.25
N LEU A 198 -4.41 -7.09 15.90
CA LEU A 198 -3.67 -5.97 16.51
C LEU A 198 -4.39 -4.62 16.37
N GLY A 199 -5.01 -4.35 15.22
CA GLY A 199 -5.70 -3.09 14.98
C GLY A 199 -6.89 -2.87 15.91
N TYR A 200 -7.64 -3.92 16.21
CA TYR A 200 -8.76 -3.89 17.15
C TYR A 200 -8.29 -3.58 18.56
N GLN A 201 -7.25 -4.27 19.02
CA GLN A 201 -6.69 -4.06 20.35
C GLN A 201 -6.05 -2.67 20.50
N LEU A 202 -5.41 -2.16 19.44
CA LEU A 202 -4.92 -0.79 19.38
C LEU A 202 -6.05 0.23 19.56
N SER A 203 -7.17 0.04 18.85
CA SER A 203 -8.34 0.92 18.96
C SER A 203 -8.93 0.90 20.39
N LEU A 204 -9.09 -0.29 20.98
CA LEU A 204 -9.57 -0.45 22.34
C LEU A 204 -8.65 0.19 23.40
N SER A 205 -7.33 -0.02 23.27
CA SER A 205 -6.34 0.54 24.20
C SER A 205 -6.31 2.07 24.11
N LEU A 206 -6.49 2.62 22.93
CA LEU A 206 -6.54 4.07 22.70
C LEU A 206 -7.82 4.68 23.28
N GLN A 207 -8.99 4.08 23.03
CA GLN A 207 -10.27 4.50 23.58
C GLN A 207 -10.31 4.41 25.12
N SER A 208 -9.62 3.42 25.69
CA SER A 208 -9.48 3.25 27.14
C SER A 208 -8.36 4.08 27.76
N LEU A 209 -7.64 4.88 26.98
CA LEU A 209 -6.49 5.71 27.37
C LEU A 209 -5.38 4.92 28.09
N ARG A 210 -5.23 3.62 27.76
CA ARG A 210 -4.19 2.73 28.30
C ARG A 210 -2.95 2.79 27.43
N TYR A 211 -2.16 3.84 27.60
CA TYR A 211 -1.03 4.14 26.72
C TYR A 211 0.11 3.12 26.80
N GLU A 212 0.35 2.51 27.97
CA GLU A 212 1.36 1.46 28.15
C GLU A 212 1.05 0.25 27.26
N GLN A 213 -0.22 -0.18 27.23
CA GLN A 213 -0.70 -1.28 26.40
C GLN A 213 -0.65 -0.90 24.90
N LEU A 214 -1.04 0.33 24.59
CA LEU A 214 -1.00 0.85 23.22
C LEU A 214 0.43 0.81 22.64
N TRP A 215 1.44 1.18 23.42
CA TRP A 215 2.84 1.12 22.99
C TRP A 215 3.35 -0.31 22.81
N THR A 216 2.90 -1.26 23.60
CA THR A 216 3.24 -2.68 23.40
C THR A 216 2.70 -3.18 22.05
N PHE A 217 1.46 -2.81 21.68
CA PHE A 217 0.91 -3.13 20.37
C PHE A 217 1.64 -2.40 19.22
N PHE A 218 2.09 -1.16 19.42
CA PHE A 218 2.92 -0.47 18.42
C PHE A 218 4.24 -1.20 18.19
N TYR A 219 4.91 -1.62 19.25
CA TYR A 219 6.14 -2.40 19.13
C TYR A 219 5.91 -3.74 18.45
N ALA A 220 4.80 -4.42 18.78
CA ALA A 220 4.42 -5.67 18.11
C ALA A 220 4.17 -5.45 16.61
N LEU A 221 3.47 -4.37 16.21
CA LEU A 221 3.24 -4.01 14.80
C LEU A 221 4.54 -3.69 14.06
N VAL A 222 5.43 -2.92 14.69
CA VAL A 222 6.75 -2.58 14.11
C VAL A 222 7.59 -3.83 13.93
N LEU A 223 7.60 -4.72 14.94
CA LEU A 223 8.31 -5.98 14.90
C LEU A 223 7.75 -6.89 13.80
N LEU A 224 6.43 -7.07 13.75
CA LEU A 224 5.76 -7.89 12.75
C LEU A 224 6.05 -7.40 11.33
N ASN A 225 5.88 -6.10 11.07
CA ASN A 225 6.20 -5.51 9.76
C ASN A 225 7.70 -5.66 9.43
N GLY A 226 8.59 -5.41 10.39
CA GLY A 226 10.04 -5.55 10.22
C GLY A 226 10.47 -6.98 9.91
N LEU A 227 9.92 -7.97 10.60
CA LEU A 227 10.18 -9.40 10.36
C LEU A 227 9.71 -9.82 8.98
N VAL A 228 8.50 -9.42 8.58
CA VAL A 228 7.96 -9.77 7.27
C VAL A 228 8.73 -9.08 6.14
N ASP A 229 9.07 -7.81 6.27
CA ASP A 229 9.87 -7.08 5.28
C ASP A 229 11.27 -7.71 5.09
N THR A 230 11.93 -8.06 6.20
CA THR A 230 13.28 -8.68 6.14
C THR A 230 13.22 -10.10 5.62
N GLY A 231 12.25 -10.90 6.06
CA GLY A 231 12.01 -12.26 5.58
C GLY A 231 11.66 -12.31 4.09
N SER A 232 10.74 -11.45 3.66
CA SER A 232 10.37 -11.28 2.26
C SER A 232 11.57 -10.85 1.38
N ALA A 233 12.38 -9.91 1.84
CA ALA A 233 13.58 -9.48 1.13
C ALA A 233 14.64 -10.59 1.05
N TRP A 234 14.82 -11.35 2.13
CA TRP A 234 15.72 -12.51 2.16
C TRP A 234 15.26 -13.60 1.17
N LEU A 235 13.96 -13.91 1.18
CA LEU A 235 13.38 -14.93 0.34
C LEU A 235 13.46 -14.56 -1.15
N ARG A 236 13.15 -13.31 -1.51
CA ARG A 236 13.33 -12.81 -2.90
C ARG A 236 14.77 -12.95 -3.38
N ARG A 237 15.76 -12.62 -2.54
CA ARG A 237 17.18 -12.78 -2.90
C ARG A 237 17.55 -14.25 -3.11
N ARG A 238 17.05 -15.16 -2.28
CA ARG A 238 17.30 -16.60 -2.40
C ARG A 238 16.68 -17.20 -3.65
N LEU A 239 15.47 -16.74 -4.03
CA LEU A 239 14.77 -17.17 -5.23
C LEU A 239 15.29 -16.51 -6.51
N GLY A 240 16.21 -15.55 -6.42
CA GLY A 240 16.71 -14.81 -7.59
C GLY A 240 15.66 -13.87 -8.20
N CYS A 241 14.63 -13.49 -7.44
CA CYS A 241 13.64 -12.53 -7.91
C CYS A 241 14.28 -11.14 -8.08
N PRO A 242 13.92 -10.39 -9.14
CA PRO A 242 14.40 -9.02 -9.32
C PRO A 242 13.98 -8.14 -8.14
N SER A 243 14.79 -7.11 -7.85
CA SER A 243 14.41 -6.11 -6.85
C SER A 243 13.23 -5.28 -7.35
N ARG A 244 12.51 -4.63 -6.44
CA ARG A 244 11.33 -3.78 -6.76
C ARG A 244 11.60 -2.73 -7.85
N LEU A 245 12.86 -2.33 -8.01
CA LEU A 245 13.29 -1.25 -8.91
C LEU A 245 13.82 -1.76 -10.25
N ASP A 246 14.18 -3.05 -10.34
CA ASP A 246 14.83 -3.65 -11.50
C ASP A 246 13.87 -4.53 -12.34
N LEU A 247 12.63 -4.12 -12.51
CA LEU A 247 11.66 -4.83 -13.37
C LEU A 247 12.16 -4.95 -14.82
N ASN A 248 13.09 -4.08 -15.24
CA ASN A 248 13.68 -4.08 -16.58
C ASN A 248 15.06 -4.77 -16.68
N SER A 249 15.63 -5.27 -15.59
CA SER A 249 16.91 -5.99 -15.67
C SER A 249 16.67 -7.42 -16.16
N GLY A 250 16.72 -7.61 -17.46
CA GLY A 250 16.61 -8.92 -18.15
C GLY A 250 17.76 -9.90 -17.87
N LYS A 251 18.43 -9.80 -16.73
CA LYS A 251 19.41 -10.79 -16.26
C LYS A 251 18.68 -11.91 -15.53
N LEU A 252 18.17 -12.87 -16.29
CA LEU A 252 17.84 -14.18 -15.73
C LEU A 252 19.09 -14.74 -15.02
N SER A 253 19.05 -14.78 -13.70
CA SER A 253 20.06 -15.49 -12.92
C SER A 253 19.97 -16.97 -13.26
N ARG A 254 20.87 -17.43 -14.11
CA ARG A 254 21.10 -18.86 -14.41
C ARG A 254 21.69 -19.52 -13.17
N GLY A 255 20.86 -20.12 -12.32
CA GLY A 255 21.32 -20.90 -11.17
C GLY A 255 20.45 -22.15 -10.97
N GLY A 256 20.94 -23.30 -11.38
CA GLY A 256 20.25 -24.61 -11.28
C GLY A 256 19.89 -25.09 -9.85
N LYS A 257 20.19 -24.33 -8.80
CA LYS A 257 19.78 -24.61 -7.42
C LYS A 257 18.47 -23.91 -7.02
N GLY A 258 17.91 -23.01 -7.85
CA GLY A 258 16.69 -22.25 -7.54
C GLY A 258 15.41 -23.06 -7.58
N GLY A 259 15.34 -24.12 -8.39
CA GLY A 259 14.11 -24.91 -8.56
C GLY A 259 13.70 -25.67 -7.31
N PHE A 260 14.64 -26.28 -6.60
CA PHE A 260 14.34 -27.00 -5.35
C PHE A 260 13.84 -26.04 -4.24
N TRP A 261 14.48 -24.88 -4.10
CA TRP A 261 14.04 -23.84 -3.17
C TRP A 261 12.65 -23.29 -3.51
N LEU A 262 12.34 -23.14 -4.79
CA LEU A 262 11.03 -22.67 -5.24
C LEU A 262 9.92 -23.66 -4.84
N ILE A 263 10.12 -24.96 -5.09
CA ILE A 263 9.15 -25.99 -4.69
C ILE A 263 8.96 -25.99 -3.17
N GLY A 264 10.04 -25.93 -2.39
CA GLY A 264 9.97 -25.84 -0.93
C GLY A 264 9.17 -24.63 -0.44
N VAL A 265 9.41 -23.46 -1.03
CA VAL A 265 8.68 -22.23 -0.70
C VAL A 265 7.21 -22.33 -1.06
N LEU A 266 6.86 -22.90 -2.22
CA LEU A 266 5.46 -23.09 -2.62
C LEU A 266 4.74 -24.08 -1.69
N LEU A 267 5.39 -25.18 -1.30
CA LEU A 267 4.81 -26.13 -0.33
C LEU A 267 4.56 -25.47 1.04
N ILE A 268 5.56 -24.73 1.55
CA ILE A 268 5.41 -23.98 2.81
C ILE A 268 4.28 -22.95 2.68
N ALA A 269 4.16 -22.26 1.55
CA ALA A 269 3.09 -21.29 1.32
C ALA A 269 1.71 -21.96 1.34
N VAL A 270 1.55 -23.13 0.70
CA VAL A 270 0.29 -23.89 0.72
C VAL A 270 -0.08 -24.29 2.14
N VAL A 271 0.87 -24.88 2.89
CA VAL A 271 0.64 -25.28 4.30
C VAL A 271 0.28 -24.07 5.16
N LEU A 272 1.01 -22.95 5.02
CA LEU A 272 0.76 -21.73 5.77
C LEU A 272 -0.63 -21.14 5.47
N VAL A 273 -1.01 -21.08 4.19
CA VAL A 273 -2.33 -20.59 3.77
C VAL A 273 -3.44 -21.47 4.34
N SER A 274 -3.31 -22.81 4.20
CA SER A 274 -4.30 -23.75 4.74
C SER A 274 -4.43 -23.65 6.27
N PHE A 275 -3.30 -23.52 6.96
CA PHE A 275 -3.27 -23.29 8.41
C PHE A 275 -3.96 -21.98 8.79
N CYS A 276 -3.69 -20.88 8.07
CA CYS A 276 -4.30 -19.58 8.37
C CYS A 276 -5.82 -19.59 8.16
N PHE A 277 -6.33 -20.23 7.08
CA PHE A 277 -7.79 -20.38 6.89
C PHE A 277 -8.44 -21.22 8.00
N TRP A 278 -7.77 -22.29 8.41
CA TRP A 278 -8.24 -23.10 9.54
C TRP A 278 -8.22 -22.31 10.85
N TYR A 279 -7.13 -21.60 11.15
CA TYR A 279 -6.95 -20.83 12.37
C TYR A 279 -8.01 -19.74 12.57
N VAL A 280 -8.34 -19.00 11.50
CA VAL A 280 -9.37 -17.95 11.56
C VAL A 280 -10.78 -18.50 11.42
N SER A 281 -10.95 -19.83 11.24
CA SER A 281 -12.25 -20.51 11.10
C SER A 281 -13.11 -19.86 10.00
N ALA A 282 -12.52 -19.56 8.85
CA ALA A 282 -13.20 -18.93 7.72
C ALA A 282 -14.27 -19.86 7.15
N ASP A 283 -15.53 -19.56 7.40
CA ASP A 283 -16.67 -20.36 6.94
C ASP A 283 -17.26 -19.82 5.63
N PHE A 284 -16.79 -20.36 4.51
CA PHE A 284 -17.26 -19.96 3.17
C PHE A 284 -18.72 -20.33 2.86
N SER A 285 -19.36 -21.18 3.69
CA SER A 285 -20.78 -21.52 3.50
C SER A 285 -21.69 -20.29 3.63
N LYS A 286 -21.26 -19.30 4.42
CA LYS A 286 -21.95 -18.03 4.62
C LYS A 286 -22.15 -17.23 3.33
N LEU A 287 -21.29 -17.42 2.32
CA LEU A 287 -21.45 -16.77 1.01
C LEU A 287 -22.75 -17.16 0.32
N TRP A 288 -23.24 -18.38 0.56
CA TRP A 288 -24.44 -18.93 -0.04
C TRP A 288 -25.62 -18.98 0.94
N SER A 289 -25.47 -18.38 2.13
CA SER A 289 -26.53 -18.36 3.12
C SER A 289 -27.70 -17.46 2.67
N GLU A 290 -28.89 -17.85 3.04
CA GLU A 290 -30.12 -17.09 2.78
C GLU A 290 -30.03 -15.67 3.35
N ARG A 291 -29.48 -15.53 4.55
CA ARG A 291 -29.20 -14.25 5.20
C ARG A 291 -28.32 -13.31 4.37
N THR A 292 -27.29 -13.84 3.69
CA THR A 292 -26.44 -13.03 2.79
C THR A 292 -27.23 -12.50 1.61
N GLY A 293 -28.09 -13.36 1.02
CA GLY A 293 -28.98 -12.97 -0.06
C GLY A 293 -29.99 -11.88 0.36
N GLU A 294 -30.62 -12.04 1.53
CA GLU A 294 -31.54 -11.06 2.10
C GLU A 294 -30.86 -9.72 2.37
N SER A 295 -29.69 -9.72 3.06
CA SER A 295 -28.93 -8.50 3.35
C SER A 295 -28.55 -7.74 2.07
N LEU A 296 -28.11 -8.45 1.03
CA LEU A 296 -27.79 -7.84 -0.26
C LEU A 296 -29.02 -7.30 -0.98
N ALA A 297 -30.15 -8.01 -0.90
CA ALA A 297 -31.42 -7.58 -1.51
C ALA A 297 -31.96 -6.32 -0.82
N ASP A 298 -31.90 -6.26 0.51
CA ASP A 298 -32.39 -5.12 1.28
C ASP A 298 -31.51 -3.88 1.07
N MET A 299 -30.18 -4.04 1.11
CA MET A 299 -29.27 -2.97 0.69
C MET A 299 -29.54 -2.49 -0.74
N GLY A 300 -29.83 -3.43 -1.67
CA GLY A 300 -30.17 -3.09 -3.05
C GLY A 300 -31.45 -2.28 -3.21
N LYS A 301 -32.47 -2.54 -2.38
CA LYS A 301 -33.74 -1.77 -2.37
C LYS A 301 -33.53 -0.35 -1.85
N GLU A 302 -32.70 -0.19 -0.80
CA GLU A 302 -32.44 1.11 -0.17
C GLU A 302 -31.45 1.98 -0.96
N LEU A 303 -30.72 1.39 -1.92
CA LEU A 303 -29.84 2.15 -2.81
C LEU A 303 -30.60 3.07 -3.77
N PHE A 304 -31.88 2.82 -4.06
CA PHE A 304 -32.68 3.60 -4.99
C PHE A 304 -34.04 3.96 -4.38
N PRO A 305 -34.57 5.19 -4.57
CA PRO A 305 -34.08 6.26 -5.46
C PRO A 305 -32.89 7.04 -4.87
N LEU A 306 -31.97 7.48 -5.74
CA LEU A 306 -30.90 8.38 -5.34
C LEU A 306 -31.46 9.78 -5.08
N GLU A 307 -31.41 10.23 -3.85
CA GLU A 307 -31.82 11.59 -3.47
C GLU A 307 -30.65 12.56 -3.68
N ILE A 308 -30.62 13.23 -4.83
CA ILE A 308 -29.59 14.23 -5.15
C ILE A 308 -30.22 15.62 -5.11
N ASN A 309 -30.05 16.32 -4.00
CA ASN A 309 -30.47 17.71 -3.81
C ASN A 309 -29.31 18.68 -4.03
N LYS A 310 -29.61 19.96 -4.35
CA LYS A 310 -28.56 20.98 -4.53
C LYS A 310 -27.69 21.17 -3.27
N GLU A 311 -28.27 21.04 -2.10
CA GLU A 311 -27.57 21.13 -0.81
C GLU A 311 -26.55 20.02 -0.66
N ILE A 312 -26.94 18.78 -0.92
CA ILE A 312 -26.02 17.62 -0.91
C ILE A 312 -24.88 17.81 -1.91
N LEU A 313 -25.18 18.31 -3.10
CA LEU A 313 -24.15 18.53 -4.14
C LEU A 313 -23.15 19.62 -3.72
N THR A 314 -23.62 20.68 -3.08
CA THR A 314 -22.75 21.75 -2.57
C THR A 314 -21.86 21.26 -1.43
N GLN A 315 -22.44 20.47 -0.50
CA GLN A 315 -21.69 19.84 0.59
C GLN A 315 -20.62 18.87 0.06
N LEU A 316 -20.97 18.01 -0.91
CA LEU A 316 -20.04 17.08 -1.56
C LEU A 316 -18.90 17.82 -2.27
N TRP A 317 -19.19 18.94 -2.93
CA TRP A 317 -18.16 19.76 -3.56
C TRP A 317 -17.17 20.33 -2.56
N GLN A 318 -17.66 20.90 -1.46
CA GLN A 318 -16.82 21.43 -0.38
C GLN A 318 -15.97 20.32 0.24
N LEU A 319 -16.58 19.20 0.66
CA LEU A 319 -15.87 18.09 1.29
C LEU A 319 -14.88 17.38 0.34
N SER A 320 -15.16 17.39 -0.97
CA SER A 320 -14.20 16.93 -1.99
C SER A 320 -12.97 17.83 -2.03
N GLY A 321 -13.16 19.13 -1.95
CA GLY A 321 -12.08 20.11 -1.83
C GLY A 321 -11.22 19.90 -0.58
N GLU A 322 -11.86 19.66 0.57
CA GLU A 322 -11.19 19.35 1.84
C GLU A 322 -10.37 18.05 1.74
N THR A 323 -10.97 17.00 1.19
CA THR A 323 -10.31 15.69 0.96
C THR A 323 -9.08 15.83 0.06
N LEU A 324 -9.21 16.59 -1.02
CA LEU A 324 -8.11 16.87 -1.93
C LEU A 324 -7.01 17.69 -1.25
N ALA A 325 -7.37 18.76 -0.54
CA ALA A 325 -6.42 19.60 0.21
C ALA A 325 -5.66 18.78 1.27
N MET A 326 -6.38 17.94 2.04
CA MET A 326 -5.78 17.03 3.02
C MET A 326 -4.73 16.10 2.36
N SER A 327 -5.07 15.48 1.23
CA SER A 327 -4.17 14.57 0.52
C SER A 327 -2.94 15.27 -0.06
N LEU A 328 -3.11 16.49 -0.62
CA LEU A 328 -2.02 17.30 -1.16
C LEU A 328 -1.05 17.75 -0.07
N LEU A 329 -1.58 18.26 1.04
CA LEU A 329 -0.76 18.68 2.17
C LEU A 329 0.01 17.50 2.77
N ALA A 330 -0.67 16.36 2.94
CA ALA A 330 -0.05 15.14 3.45
C ALA A 330 1.12 14.67 2.57
N ILE A 331 0.90 14.60 1.25
CA ILE A 331 1.94 14.10 0.35
C ILE A 331 3.07 15.10 0.13
N ALA A 332 2.81 16.40 0.23
CA ALA A 332 3.85 17.42 0.20
C ALA A 332 4.78 17.31 1.42
N LEU A 333 4.20 17.21 2.63
CA LEU A 333 4.98 17.01 3.85
C LEU A 333 5.77 15.70 3.82
N ALA A 334 5.11 14.59 3.44
CA ALA A 334 5.75 13.29 3.33
C ALA A 334 6.83 13.26 2.25
N GLY A 335 6.63 13.95 1.14
CA GLY A 335 7.58 14.04 0.04
C GLY A 335 8.85 14.79 0.42
N VAL A 336 8.71 15.96 1.03
CA VAL A 336 9.85 16.77 1.52
C VAL A 336 10.62 15.99 2.59
N GLY A 337 9.91 15.49 3.62
CA GLY A 337 10.53 14.68 4.67
C GLY A 337 11.17 13.39 4.14
N GLY A 338 10.52 12.73 3.18
CA GLY A 338 11.03 11.52 2.52
C GLY A 338 12.32 11.77 1.74
N ILE A 339 12.40 12.88 1.00
CA ILE A 339 13.64 13.29 0.30
C ILE A 339 14.77 13.50 1.32
N LEU A 340 14.52 14.27 2.38
CA LEU A 340 15.53 14.57 3.39
C LEU A 340 16.03 13.31 4.10
N LEU A 341 15.12 12.42 4.51
CA LEU A 341 15.45 11.20 5.25
C LEU A 341 15.97 10.07 4.33
N SER A 342 15.78 10.16 3.01
CA SER A 342 16.23 9.12 2.07
C SER A 342 17.76 8.99 2.04
N PHE A 343 18.48 10.10 2.15
CA PHE A 343 19.94 10.11 2.09
C PHE A 343 20.59 9.44 3.31
N PRO A 344 20.27 9.81 4.57
CA PRO A 344 20.81 9.11 5.73
C PRO A 344 20.33 7.66 5.83
N ALA A 345 19.17 7.32 5.27
CA ALA A 345 18.66 5.95 5.21
C ALA A 345 19.35 5.08 4.13
N ALA A 346 20.09 5.68 3.17
CA ALA A 346 20.79 4.97 2.12
C ALA A 346 22.17 4.49 2.58
N ARG A 347 22.51 3.21 2.31
CA ARG A 347 23.77 2.59 2.71
C ARG A 347 25.00 3.21 2.05
N ASN A 348 24.83 3.71 0.82
CA ASN A 348 25.90 4.27 0.01
C ASN A 348 26.16 5.77 0.27
N PHE A 349 25.59 6.34 1.32
CA PHE A 349 25.72 7.78 1.59
C PHE A 349 26.73 8.09 2.70
N PHE A 350 26.44 7.76 3.95
CA PHE A 350 27.31 8.07 5.10
C PHE A 350 28.14 6.87 5.60
N LEU A 351 27.75 5.64 5.26
CA LEU A 351 28.46 4.44 5.71
C LEU A 351 29.81 4.26 4.99
N PRO A 352 30.73 3.42 5.53
CA PRO A 352 32.02 3.15 4.90
C PRO A 352 31.89 2.78 3.43
N GLY A 353 32.65 3.48 2.58
CA GLY A 353 32.57 3.35 1.12
C GLY A 353 31.48 4.20 0.45
N GLY A 354 30.70 4.95 1.22
CA GLY A 354 29.68 5.88 0.71
C GLY A 354 30.23 7.20 0.21
N LEU A 355 29.31 8.09 -0.23
CA LEU A 355 29.65 9.39 -0.82
C LEU A 355 30.34 10.31 0.21
N PHE A 356 29.76 10.41 1.42
CA PHE A 356 30.23 11.24 2.53
C PHE A 356 30.90 10.42 3.67
N ALA A 357 31.44 9.24 3.34
CA ALA A 357 32.12 8.43 4.33
C ALA A 357 33.34 9.19 4.90
N SER A 358 33.41 9.29 6.23
CA SER A 358 34.59 9.90 6.92
C SER A 358 35.85 9.10 6.62
N ARG A 359 36.93 9.79 6.30
CA ARG A 359 38.30 9.20 6.14
C ARG A 359 38.89 8.66 7.44
N THR A 360 38.39 9.09 8.60
CA THR A 360 38.95 8.79 9.93
C THR A 360 38.38 7.53 10.62
N GLY A 361 37.64 6.69 9.90
CA GLY A 361 37.42 5.28 10.29
C GLY A 361 36.51 5.00 11.49
N LYS A 362 36.02 5.97 12.25
CA LYS A 362 35.10 5.73 13.37
C LYS A 362 33.67 6.12 12.98
N GLY A 363 33.02 5.25 12.19
CA GLY A 363 31.69 5.50 11.66
C GLY A 363 30.52 5.22 12.61
N LEU A 364 30.71 5.22 13.94
CA LEU A 364 29.62 4.93 14.88
C LEU A 364 28.45 5.92 14.72
N GLY A 365 28.76 7.21 14.62
CA GLY A 365 27.73 8.25 14.40
C GLY A 365 26.98 8.09 13.08
N ALA A 366 27.69 7.78 12.00
CA ALA A 366 27.08 7.50 10.69
C ALA A 366 26.22 6.23 10.73
N TRP A 367 26.66 5.22 11.47
CA TRP A 367 25.90 3.97 11.64
C TRP A 367 24.65 4.18 12.50
N LEU A 368 24.76 4.96 13.58
CA LEU A 368 23.62 5.33 14.42
C LEU A 368 22.60 6.18 13.65
N LEU A 369 23.07 7.15 12.85
CA LEU A 369 22.20 7.96 11.99
C LEU A 369 21.47 7.09 10.96
N PHE A 370 22.19 6.19 10.29
CA PHE A 370 21.60 5.25 9.34
C PHE A 370 20.55 4.34 9.98
N LEU A 371 20.91 3.69 11.10
CA LEU A 371 20.01 2.78 11.78
C LEU A 371 18.80 3.52 12.37
N GLY A 372 19.04 4.65 13.05
CA GLY A 372 17.98 5.48 13.61
C GLY A 372 17.01 5.97 12.56
N THR A 373 17.49 6.44 11.41
CA THR A 373 16.61 6.85 10.30
C THR A 373 15.81 5.68 9.76
N ARG A 374 16.40 4.50 9.61
CA ARG A 374 15.67 3.31 9.14
C ARG A 374 14.62 2.83 10.13
N ILE A 375 14.91 2.87 11.43
CA ILE A 375 13.95 2.54 12.49
C ILE A 375 12.81 3.57 12.49
N LEU A 376 13.12 4.87 12.39
CA LEU A 376 12.12 5.93 12.29
C LEU A 376 11.19 5.71 11.09
N LEU A 377 11.73 5.47 9.90
CA LEU A 377 10.93 5.21 8.70
C LEU A 377 10.11 3.93 8.83
N LEU A 378 10.64 2.89 9.47
CA LEU A 378 9.90 1.66 9.76
C LEU A 378 8.75 1.93 10.74
N PHE A 379 9.00 2.67 11.82
CA PHE A 379 8.01 3.05 12.81
C PHE A 379 6.86 3.86 12.17
N CYS A 380 7.19 4.91 11.41
CA CYS A 380 6.19 5.73 10.75
C CYS A 380 5.27 4.93 9.81
N ARG A 381 5.82 3.98 9.03
CA ARG A 381 5.02 3.19 8.07
C ARG A 381 4.33 1.96 8.68
N ALA A 382 4.81 1.45 9.82
CA ALA A 382 4.22 0.28 10.47
C ALA A 382 2.87 0.62 11.13
N ILE A 383 2.75 1.83 11.67
CA ILE A 383 1.53 2.32 12.30
C ILE A 383 0.60 2.85 11.20
N PRO A 384 -0.65 2.35 11.12
CA PRO A 384 -1.64 2.83 10.16
C PRO A 384 -2.01 4.31 10.34
N ALA A 385 -2.33 5.00 9.23
CA ALA A 385 -2.69 6.41 9.24
C ALA A 385 -3.86 6.77 10.18
N PRO A 386 -4.94 5.96 10.33
CA PRO A 386 -6.01 6.28 11.27
C PRO A 386 -5.55 6.41 12.72
N ILE A 387 -4.57 5.59 13.12
CA ILE A 387 -4.03 5.65 14.49
C ILE A 387 -3.21 6.92 14.69
N TRP A 388 -2.42 7.32 13.69
CA TRP A 388 -1.76 8.62 13.70
C TRP A 388 -2.75 9.78 13.79
N ALA A 389 -3.92 9.66 13.12
CA ALA A 389 -4.97 10.67 13.21
C ALA A 389 -5.54 10.78 14.62
N LEU A 390 -5.84 9.66 15.27
CA LEU A 390 -6.32 9.64 16.65
C LEU A 390 -5.30 10.22 17.63
N VAL A 391 -4.00 9.96 17.43
CA VAL A 391 -2.94 10.57 18.24
C VAL A 391 -2.84 12.09 17.98
N ALA A 392 -2.97 12.52 16.73
CA ALA A 392 -2.97 13.95 16.39
C ALA A 392 -4.16 14.71 17.02
N LEU A 393 -5.31 14.06 17.11
CA LEU A 393 -6.52 14.62 17.74
C LEU A 393 -6.40 14.84 19.26
N PHE A 394 -5.35 14.35 19.93
CA PHE A 394 -5.07 14.71 21.32
C PHE A 394 -4.70 16.19 21.48
N VAL A 395 -4.05 16.76 20.47
CA VAL A 395 -3.44 18.11 20.55
C VAL A 395 -4.03 19.06 19.51
N MET A 396 -4.84 18.55 18.59
CA MET A 396 -5.42 19.31 17.48
C MET A 396 -6.92 19.11 17.45
N PHE A 397 -7.66 20.16 17.10
CA PHE A 397 -9.08 20.05 16.85
C PHE A 397 -9.37 19.23 15.57
N PRO A 398 -10.51 18.52 15.50
CA PRO A 398 -10.92 17.79 14.30
C PRO A 398 -10.92 18.71 13.07
N GLY A 399 -10.33 18.23 11.95
CA GLY A 399 -10.23 19.02 10.74
C GLY A 399 -9.21 18.47 9.75
N ILE A 400 -8.91 19.22 8.70
CA ILE A 400 -8.00 18.83 7.62
C ILE A 400 -6.57 18.57 8.13
N LEU A 401 -6.10 19.36 9.10
CA LEU A 401 -4.70 19.36 9.52
C LEU A 401 -4.27 18.09 10.27
N PRO A 402 -5.00 17.60 11.31
CA PRO A 402 -4.64 16.34 11.97
C PRO A 402 -4.65 15.16 11.00
N GLY A 403 -5.63 15.13 10.06
CA GLY A 403 -5.67 14.13 9.01
C GLY A 403 -4.48 14.20 8.06
N ALA A 404 -4.10 15.39 7.64
CA ALA A 404 -2.94 15.59 6.78
C ALA A 404 -1.62 15.19 7.46
N ILE A 405 -1.44 15.51 8.74
CA ILE A 405 -0.26 15.12 9.52
C ILE A 405 -0.21 13.59 9.69
N ALA A 406 -1.33 12.96 10.01
CA ALA A 406 -1.42 11.51 10.16
C ALA A 406 -1.03 10.77 8.88
N LEU A 407 -1.60 11.20 7.76
CA LEU A 407 -1.27 10.68 6.44
C LEU A 407 0.18 10.99 6.06
N ALA A 408 0.69 12.18 6.40
CA ALA A 408 2.08 12.55 6.16
C ALA A 408 3.04 11.64 6.92
N MET A 409 2.82 11.37 8.19
CA MET A 409 3.65 10.46 8.99
C MET A 409 3.71 9.06 8.39
N HIS A 410 2.55 8.49 8.06
CA HIS A 410 2.48 7.17 7.43
C HIS A 410 3.19 7.13 6.08
N ASN A 411 2.92 8.10 5.21
CA ASN A 411 3.50 8.19 3.87
C ASN A 411 4.99 8.55 3.89
N LEU A 412 5.47 9.31 4.87
CA LEU A 412 6.88 9.60 5.11
C LEU A 412 7.69 8.30 5.27
N GLY A 413 7.20 7.37 6.09
CA GLY A 413 7.85 6.07 6.28
C GLY A 413 7.97 5.26 4.99
N ILE A 414 6.96 5.32 4.11
CA ILE A 414 6.94 4.62 2.83
C ILE A 414 7.84 5.31 1.81
N LEU A 415 7.65 6.62 1.60
CA LEU A 415 8.41 7.40 0.63
C LEU A 415 9.90 7.44 0.98
N GLY A 416 10.25 7.71 2.23
CA GLY A 416 11.65 7.75 2.67
C GLY A 416 12.38 6.44 2.42
N ARG A 417 11.69 5.30 2.64
CA ARG A 417 12.24 3.97 2.35
C ARG A 417 12.43 3.73 0.85
N LEU A 418 11.42 4.01 0.03
CA LEU A 418 11.49 3.84 -1.42
C LEU A 418 12.55 4.74 -2.05
N MET A 419 12.63 6.00 -1.61
CA MET A 419 13.62 6.96 -2.08
C MET A 419 15.06 6.56 -1.67
N ALA A 420 15.24 6.01 -0.46
CA ALA A 420 16.54 5.46 -0.04
C ALA A 420 16.97 4.28 -0.93
N GLU A 421 16.04 3.40 -1.31
CA GLU A 421 16.32 2.30 -2.24
C GLU A 421 16.71 2.82 -3.64
N VAL A 422 16.09 3.90 -4.14
CA VAL A 422 16.52 4.56 -5.39
C VAL A 422 17.95 5.04 -5.29
N THR A 423 18.30 5.73 -4.20
CA THR A 423 19.66 6.25 -3.96
C THR A 423 20.70 5.11 -3.87
N GLU A 424 20.33 3.97 -3.26
CA GLU A 424 21.21 2.79 -3.15
C GLU A 424 21.49 2.14 -4.51
N ASN A 425 20.52 2.21 -5.44
CA ASN A 425 20.58 1.55 -6.74
C ASN A 425 21.05 2.47 -7.89
N LEU A 426 21.55 3.67 -7.59
CA LEU A 426 22.11 4.56 -8.61
C LEU A 426 23.30 3.92 -9.34
N PRO A 427 23.43 4.13 -10.66
CA PRO A 427 24.62 3.73 -11.41
C PRO A 427 25.88 4.30 -10.79
N ARG A 428 26.86 3.45 -10.51
CA ARG A 428 28.09 3.87 -9.81
C ARG A 428 29.12 4.50 -10.74
N GLU A 429 29.06 4.20 -12.03
CA GLU A 429 30.04 4.63 -13.02
C GLU A 429 30.10 6.15 -13.17
N PRO A 430 28.99 6.90 -13.33
CA PRO A 430 29.04 8.36 -13.42
C PRO A 430 29.56 9.01 -12.14
N LEU A 431 29.17 8.49 -10.97
CA LEU A 431 29.61 9.02 -9.68
C LEU A 431 31.10 8.77 -9.43
N ARG A 432 31.62 7.62 -9.86
CA ARG A 432 33.04 7.29 -9.78
C ARG A 432 33.88 8.14 -10.74
N ALA A 433 33.37 8.43 -11.93
CA ALA A 433 34.03 9.30 -12.90
C ALA A 433 34.21 10.72 -12.34
N LEU A 434 33.17 11.31 -11.73
CA LEU A 434 33.25 12.61 -11.06
C LEU A 434 34.25 12.59 -9.91
N LYS A 435 34.21 11.56 -9.04
CA LYS A 435 35.20 11.42 -7.94
C LYS A 435 36.62 11.22 -8.44
N GLY A 436 36.80 10.48 -9.54
CA GLY A 436 38.13 10.26 -10.17
C GLY A 436 38.75 11.54 -10.70
N GLN A 437 37.94 12.55 -11.04
CA GLN A 437 38.40 13.89 -11.42
C GLN A 437 38.72 14.80 -10.22
N GLY A 438 38.69 14.26 -8.98
CA GLY A 438 38.96 15.04 -7.77
C GLY A 438 37.81 15.91 -7.29
N THR A 439 36.61 15.73 -7.85
CA THR A 439 35.42 16.52 -7.46
C THR A 439 35.04 16.26 -6.01
N PRO A 440 34.88 17.29 -5.15
CA PRO A 440 34.45 17.15 -3.77
C PRO A 440 33.06 16.51 -3.66
N ALA A 441 32.78 15.83 -2.53
CA ALA A 441 31.58 15.01 -2.33
C ALA A 441 30.28 15.81 -2.49
N GLU A 442 30.26 17.07 -2.06
CA GLU A 442 29.13 17.98 -2.15
C GLU A 442 28.73 18.26 -3.61
N LEU A 443 29.73 18.46 -4.48
CA LEU A 443 29.49 18.68 -5.91
C LEU A 443 29.10 17.39 -6.62
N VAL A 444 29.67 16.24 -6.22
CA VAL A 444 29.22 14.93 -6.72
C VAL A 444 27.75 14.67 -6.32
N PHE A 445 27.36 15.09 -5.12
CA PHE A 445 25.96 15.03 -4.69
C PHE A 445 25.07 15.93 -5.54
N LEU A 446 25.45 17.20 -5.69
CA LEU A 446 24.62 18.22 -6.37
C LEU A 446 24.48 17.94 -7.87
N TYR A 447 25.57 17.55 -8.54
CA TYR A 447 25.58 17.36 -10.00
C TYR A 447 25.41 15.90 -10.44
N GLY A 448 25.65 14.92 -9.56
CA GLY A 448 25.56 13.50 -9.90
C GLY A 448 24.33 12.84 -9.28
N VAL A 449 24.22 12.87 -7.93
CA VAL A 449 23.17 12.13 -7.21
C VAL A 449 21.81 12.82 -7.36
N LEU A 450 21.74 14.11 -7.04
CA LEU A 450 20.47 14.85 -6.98
C LEU A 450 19.72 14.86 -8.31
N PRO A 451 20.34 15.18 -9.48
CA PRO A 451 19.64 15.14 -10.76
C PRO A 451 19.16 13.72 -11.14
N ALA A 452 19.94 12.70 -10.79
CA ALA A 452 19.60 11.31 -11.07
C ALA A 452 18.45 10.77 -10.19
N THR A 453 18.23 11.35 -9.00
CA THR A 453 17.17 10.91 -8.07
C THR A 453 15.87 11.70 -8.20
N ILE A 454 15.87 12.95 -8.67
CA ILE A 454 14.68 13.81 -8.73
C ILE A 454 13.55 13.16 -9.54
N SER A 455 13.82 12.66 -10.74
CA SER A 455 12.79 12.09 -11.60
C SER A 455 12.10 10.87 -10.98
N PRO A 456 12.80 9.84 -10.48
CA PRO A 456 12.16 8.74 -9.77
C PRO A 456 11.50 9.17 -8.45
N TYR A 457 12.04 10.16 -7.73
CA TYR A 457 11.41 10.68 -6.50
C TYR A 457 10.06 11.31 -6.77
N VAL A 458 9.98 12.19 -7.78
CA VAL A 458 8.71 12.82 -8.19
C VAL A 458 7.70 11.75 -8.66
N ALA A 459 8.16 10.73 -9.38
CA ALA A 459 7.29 9.64 -9.81
C ALA A 459 6.70 8.86 -8.61
N TYR A 460 7.49 8.63 -7.55
CA TYR A 460 6.99 8.00 -6.32
C TYR A 460 6.06 8.91 -5.53
N ILE A 461 6.34 10.21 -5.43
CA ILE A 461 5.45 11.19 -4.78
C ILE A 461 4.09 11.19 -5.47
N LEU A 462 4.06 11.29 -6.80
CA LEU A 462 2.82 11.28 -7.59
C LEU A 462 2.06 9.95 -7.44
N TYR A 463 2.75 8.81 -7.48
CA TYR A 463 2.13 7.51 -7.25
C TYR A 463 1.54 7.40 -5.84
N ARG A 464 2.27 7.87 -4.82
CA ARG A 464 1.79 7.84 -3.44
C ARG A 464 0.65 8.82 -3.19
N TRP A 465 0.55 9.91 -3.96
CA TRP A 465 -0.59 10.81 -3.90
C TRP A 465 -1.90 10.11 -4.26
N GLU A 466 -1.91 9.30 -5.32
CA GLU A 466 -3.08 8.46 -5.68
C GLU A 466 -3.52 7.56 -4.52
N VAL A 467 -2.55 6.93 -3.84
CA VAL A 467 -2.83 6.05 -2.71
C VAL A 467 -3.26 6.85 -1.48
N CYS A 468 -2.57 7.96 -1.19
CA CYS A 468 -2.85 8.85 -0.07
C CYS A 468 -4.28 9.41 -0.13
N LEU A 469 -4.76 9.79 -1.33
CA LEU A 469 -6.14 10.24 -1.51
C LEU A 469 -7.15 9.17 -1.06
N ARG A 470 -6.92 7.90 -1.39
CA ARG A 470 -7.78 6.80 -0.94
C ARG A 470 -7.71 6.57 0.57
N GLU A 471 -6.54 6.78 1.16
CA GLU A 471 -6.33 6.67 2.61
C GLU A 471 -7.04 7.81 3.39
N THR A 472 -7.38 8.96 2.75
CA THR A 472 -8.11 10.06 3.41
C THR A 472 -9.47 9.63 3.94
N VAL A 473 -10.14 8.69 3.27
CA VAL A 473 -11.47 8.22 3.69
C VAL A 473 -11.40 7.63 5.09
N ILE A 474 -10.44 6.74 5.34
CA ILE A 474 -10.36 6.07 6.63
C ILE A 474 -9.91 7.03 7.76
N VAL A 475 -9.09 8.02 7.43
CA VAL A 475 -8.70 9.07 8.36
C VAL A 475 -9.91 9.98 8.66
N GLY A 476 -10.76 10.22 7.67
CA GLY A 476 -12.03 10.93 7.83
C GLY A 476 -13.02 10.17 8.73
N ILE A 477 -13.13 8.85 8.60
CA ILE A 477 -13.96 7.97 9.46
C ILE A 477 -13.58 8.12 10.94
N VAL A 478 -12.31 8.31 11.26
CA VAL A 478 -11.85 8.52 12.65
C VAL A 478 -11.93 9.99 13.12
N GLY A 479 -12.55 10.87 12.33
CA GLY A 479 -12.88 12.25 12.74
C GLY A 479 -12.03 13.37 12.15
N ALA A 480 -11.16 13.09 11.17
CA ALA A 480 -10.30 14.13 10.56
C ALA A 480 -10.98 14.94 9.42
N GLY A 481 -12.30 14.79 9.21
CA GLY A 481 -13.06 15.59 8.23
C GLY A 481 -13.09 15.03 6.81
N GLY A 482 -13.54 15.83 5.84
CA GLY A 482 -13.65 15.49 4.43
C GLY A 482 -14.77 14.48 4.10
N LEU A 483 -14.74 13.90 2.89
CA LEU A 483 -15.73 12.91 2.42
C LEU A 483 -15.81 11.66 3.32
N GLY A 484 -14.70 11.28 3.99
CA GLY A 484 -14.69 10.11 4.87
C GLY A 484 -15.57 10.29 6.10
N ARG A 485 -15.64 11.50 6.66
CA ARG A 485 -16.53 11.83 7.78
C ARG A 485 -17.99 11.76 7.35
N LEU A 486 -18.34 12.37 6.21
CA LEU A 486 -19.71 12.30 5.68
C LEU A 486 -20.14 10.85 5.43
N LEU A 487 -19.27 10.02 4.88
CA LEU A 487 -19.53 8.61 4.64
C LEU A 487 -19.82 7.85 5.95
N GLU A 488 -19.13 8.18 7.04
CA GLU A 488 -19.38 7.57 8.35
C GLU A 488 -20.68 8.08 8.98
N GLU A 489 -21.01 9.36 8.85
CA GLU A 489 -22.27 9.94 9.29
C GLU A 489 -23.46 9.27 8.56
N GLN A 490 -23.41 9.16 7.23
CA GLN A 490 -24.43 8.50 6.41
C GLN A 490 -24.56 7.00 6.73
N ARG A 491 -23.44 6.30 6.92
CA ARG A 491 -23.44 4.88 7.32
C ARG A 491 -24.08 4.69 8.69
N SER A 492 -23.77 5.54 9.64
CA SER A 492 -24.27 5.45 11.03
C SER A 492 -25.76 5.78 11.12
N SER A 493 -26.28 6.60 10.19
CA SER A 493 -27.71 6.90 10.03
C SER A 493 -28.46 5.94 9.12
N PHE A 494 -27.78 4.88 8.60
CA PHE A 494 -28.33 3.92 7.63
C PHE A 494 -28.82 4.56 6.33
N ASP A 495 -28.28 5.74 5.95
CA ASP A 495 -28.54 6.40 4.68
C ASP A 495 -27.70 5.78 3.56
N TYR A 496 -28.10 4.62 3.04
CA TYR A 496 -27.35 3.91 1.99
C TYR A 496 -27.35 4.65 0.66
N SER A 497 -28.40 5.43 0.37
CA SER A 497 -28.45 6.25 -0.84
C SER A 497 -27.40 7.37 -0.81
N GLY A 498 -27.27 8.06 0.33
CA GLY A 498 -26.23 9.05 0.59
C GLY A 498 -24.83 8.45 0.51
N VAL A 499 -24.61 7.28 1.13
CA VAL A 499 -23.35 6.53 1.04
C VAL A 499 -22.97 6.29 -0.41
N LEU A 500 -23.92 5.86 -1.28
CA LEU A 500 -23.63 5.58 -2.68
C LEU A 500 -23.23 6.85 -3.45
N VAL A 501 -23.91 7.98 -3.20
CA VAL A 501 -23.60 9.27 -3.84
C VAL A 501 -22.22 9.77 -3.39
N THR A 502 -21.93 9.71 -2.11
CA THR A 502 -20.61 10.11 -1.53
C THR A 502 -19.49 9.23 -2.07
N LEU A 503 -19.73 7.92 -2.16
CA LEU A 503 -18.78 6.96 -2.74
C LEU A 503 -18.55 7.23 -4.23
N GLY A 504 -19.62 7.53 -4.99
CA GLY A 504 -19.53 7.93 -6.40
C GLY A 504 -18.67 9.18 -6.60
N CYS A 505 -18.89 10.20 -5.77
CA CYS A 505 -18.07 11.41 -5.76
C CYS A 505 -16.59 11.12 -5.46
N PHE A 506 -16.33 10.26 -4.47
CA PHE A 506 -14.99 9.83 -4.11
C PHE A 506 -14.29 9.06 -5.24
N ILE A 507 -15.01 8.19 -5.95
CA ILE A 507 -14.49 7.47 -7.11
C ILE A 507 -14.10 8.46 -8.22
N VAL A 508 -14.96 9.44 -8.55
CA VAL A 508 -14.66 10.48 -9.55
C VAL A 508 -13.40 11.25 -9.16
N LEU A 509 -13.28 11.64 -7.90
CA LEU A 509 -12.10 12.35 -7.38
C LEU A 509 -10.82 11.49 -7.53
N THR A 510 -10.91 10.22 -7.18
CA THR A 510 -9.78 9.26 -7.30
C THR A 510 -9.36 9.10 -8.77
N PHE A 511 -10.30 8.99 -9.70
CA PHE A 511 -9.99 8.92 -11.13
C PHE A 511 -9.34 10.21 -11.65
N GLY A 512 -9.81 11.37 -11.18
CA GLY A 512 -9.20 12.66 -11.53
C GLY A 512 -7.73 12.72 -11.11
N VAL A 513 -7.43 12.32 -9.89
CA VAL A 513 -6.05 12.27 -9.37
C VAL A 513 -5.20 11.22 -10.08
N ASP A 514 -5.74 10.03 -10.36
CA ASP A 514 -5.08 8.97 -11.16
C ASP A 514 -4.67 9.50 -12.54
N LEU A 515 -5.55 10.26 -13.20
CA LEU A 515 -5.29 10.84 -14.51
C LEU A 515 -4.18 11.90 -14.45
N ILE A 516 -4.27 12.85 -13.53
CA ILE A 516 -3.28 13.92 -13.34
C ILE A 516 -1.90 13.33 -13.03
N SER A 517 -1.84 12.40 -12.08
CA SER A 517 -0.63 11.70 -11.67
C SER A 517 -0.03 10.89 -12.83
N GLY A 518 -0.87 10.18 -13.59
CA GLY A 518 -0.45 9.41 -14.76
C GLY A 518 0.16 10.28 -15.86
N LEU A 519 -0.43 11.45 -16.15
CA LEU A 519 0.11 12.44 -17.09
C LEU A 519 1.46 13.01 -16.61
N GLY A 520 1.56 13.31 -15.30
CA GLY A 520 2.81 13.81 -14.71
C GLY A 520 3.97 12.82 -14.84
N ARG A 521 3.72 11.54 -14.59
CA ARG A 521 4.73 10.46 -14.72
C ARG A 521 5.18 10.25 -16.18
N ARG A 522 4.28 10.33 -17.15
CA ARG A 522 4.62 10.18 -18.58
C ARG A 522 5.56 11.30 -19.07
N LYS A 523 5.32 12.56 -18.67
CA LYS A 523 6.18 13.69 -19.00
C LYS A 523 7.59 13.57 -18.38
N GLY A 524 7.70 12.99 -17.18
CA GLY A 524 8.98 12.72 -16.52
C GLY A 524 9.82 11.63 -17.22
N LYS A 525 9.18 10.62 -17.81
CA LYS A 525 9.85 9.51 -18.52
C LYS A 525 10.38 9.90 -19.90
N ASN A 526 9.79 10.93 -20.53
CA ASN A 526 10.14 11.38 -21.89
C ASN A 526 11.21 12.50 -21.94
N ARG A 527 11.86 12.84 -20.83
CA ARG A 527 13.04 13.71 -20.86
C ARG A 527 14.29 12.84 -20.99
N PRO A 528 14.92 12.71 -22.19
CA PRO A 528 16.25 12.12 -22.25
C PRO A 528 17.18 12.99 -21.41
N LEU A 529 17.99 12.36 -20.57
CA LEU A 529 19.17 13.01 -19.99
C LEU A 529 20.05 13.45 -21.18
N LYS A 530 19.96 14.73 -21.53
CA LYS A 530 20.89 15.37 -22.47
C LYS A 530 22.21 15.62 -21.77
#